data_efa078313521314d7baa9c93b7d2fb48
#
_entry.id   efa078313521314d7baa9c93b7d2fb48
#
_cell.length_a   1.000
_cell.length_b   1.000
_cell.length_c   1.000
_cell.angle_alpha   90.00
_cell.angle_beta   90.00
_cell.angle_gamma   90.00
#
_symmetry.space_group_name_H-M   'P 1'
#
loop_
_entity.id
_entity.type
_entity.pdbx_description
1 polymer ?
#
loop_
_entity_poly.entity_id
_entity_poly.type
_entity_poly.pdbx_seq_one_letter_code
_entity_poly.pdbx_strand_id
1 'polypeptide(L)'
;EPAKIRAYASYDEKRLNKAPYFEQLGEGYFAILIDQGEGMKPYKGITPLSGGSLASCAEAYFAQSEQLPTRFKLSFGKSTEADRREHWRAGGIMVQHMPKASIEVSGEGGSGEDGLMVASDLLTGNDHDDWNRVNILLDTVEDIELTGPVLEPKNLLIRLFHEEGPRAFEPQSVEFGCTCSEERVRQSLS
;
A
#
# COMPACT_ATOMS: atom_id res chain seq x y z
N GLU A 1 13.44 15.13 -9.91
CA GLU A 1 12.43 15.94 -9.21
C GLU A 1 11.81 15.12 -8.09
N PRO A 2 11.43 15.75 -6.94
CA PRO A 2 10.79 15.05 -5.84
C PRO A 2 9.40 14.56 -6.26
N ALA A 3 8.99 13.39 -5.74
CA ALA A 3 7.62 12.92 -5.91
C ALA A 3 6.66 13.78 -5.07
N LYS A 4 5.49 14.09 -5.63
CA LYS A 4 4.47 14.90 -4.94
C LYS A 4 3.41 14.01 -4.33
N ILE A 5 3.12 14.23 -3.05
CA ILE A 5 2.08 13.52 -2.31
C ILE A 5 1.10 14.49 -1.68
N ARG A 6 -0.17 14.13 -1.71
CA ARG A 6 -1.26 14.83 -1.05
C ARG A 6 -2.26 13.84 -0.50
N ALA A 7 -2.74 14.09 0.70
CA ALA A 7 -3.86 13.36 1.28
C ALA A 7 -4.98 14.33 1.69
N TYR A 8 -6.21 13.83 1.64
CA TYR A 8 -7.38 14.54 2.10
C TYR A 8 -8.36 13.57 2.75
N ALA A 9 -8.95 13.97 3.87
CA ALA A 9 -10.01 13.23 4.54
C ALA A 9 -11.20 14.16 4.80
N SER A 10 -12.41 13.63 4.56
CA SER A 10 -13.67 14.29 4.92
C SER A 10 -14.47 13.37 5.81
N TYR A 11 -14.88 13.86 6.97
CA TYR A 11 -15.60 13.07 7.97
C TYR A 11 -16.47 13.99 8.83
N ASP A 12 -17.47 13.40 9.47
CA ASP A 12 -18.31 14.06 10.48
C ASP A 12 -17.77 13.74 11.88
N GLU A 13 -17.20 14.74 12.56
CA GLU A 13 -16.62 14.58 13.91
C GLU A 13 -17.61 14.00 14.93
N LYS A 14 -18.92 14.26 14.78
CA LYS A 14 -19.96 13.76 15.68
C LYS A 14 -20.18 12.24 15.54
N ARG A 15 -19.77 11.66 14.43
CA ARG A 15 -19.89 10.22 14.16
C ARG A 15 -18.66 9.43 14.56
N LEU A 16 -17.55 10.11 14.88
CA LEU A 16 -16.34 9.43 15.36
C LEU A 16 -16.61 8.78 16.72
N ASN A 17 -16.10 7.57 16.90
CA ASN A 17 -16.25 6.77 18.10
C ASN A 17 -14.94 6.06 18.46
N LYS A 18 -14.96 5.14 19.41
CA LYS A 18 -13.79 4.38 19.87
C LYS A 18 -13.56 3.06 19.10
N ALA A 19 -14.33 2.80 18.05
CA ALA A 19 -14.11 1.62 17.22
C ALA A 19 -12.75 1.69 16.50
N PRO A 20 -12.21 0.57 16.05
CA PRO A 20 -11.03 0.53 15.19
C PRO A 20 -11.17 1.47 13.99
N TYR A 21 -10.08 2.09 13.58
CA TYR A 21 -10.11 3.12 12.53
C TYR A 21 -10.77 2.65 11.22
N PHE A 22 -10.54 1.41 10.84
CA PHE A 22 -11.11 0.86 9.62
C PHE A 22 -12.63 0.72 9.70
N GLU A 23 -13.16 0.26 10.82
CA GLU A 23 -14.60 0.12 11.03
C GLU A 23 -15.34 1.46 10.96
N GLN A 24 -14.66 2.56 11.31
CA GLN A 24 -15.23 3.90 11.23
C GLN A 24 -15.44 4.41 9.80
N LEU A 25 -14.81 3.77 8.81
CA LEU A 25 -15.06 4.08 7.39
C LEU A 25 -16.46 3.62 6.95
N GLY A 26 -17.01 2.60 7.62
CA GLY A 26 -18.29 2.02 7.24
C GLY A 26 -18.23 1.26 5.92
N GLU A 27 -19.39 1.06 5.29
CA GLU A 27 -19.47 0.45 3.97
C GLU A 27 -18.96 1.41 2.90
N GLY A 28 -18.19 0.89 1.95
CA GLY A 28 -17.61 1.72 0.91
C GLY A 28 -16.70 0.95 -0.03
N TYR A 29 -15.94 1.70 -0.81
CA TYR A 29 -15.03 1.15 -1.81
C TYR A 29 -13.63 1.72 -1.66
N PHE A 30 -12.65 0.88 -1.91
CA PHE A 30 -11.26 1.25 -2.16
C PHE A 30 -11.08 1.39 -3.68
N ALA A 31 -10.64 2.56 -4.13
CA ALA A 31 -10.45 2.82 -5.55
C ALA A 31 -9.02 3.30 -5.84
N ILE A 32 -8.41 2.75 -6.86
CA ILE A 32 -7.13 3.21 -7.40
C ILE A 32 -7.38 3.79 -8.79
N LEU A 33 -6.82 4.96 -9.03
CA LEU A 33 -6.76 5.59 -10.35
C LEU A 33 -5.30 5.82 -10.70
N ILE A 34 -4.84 5.21 -11.79
CA ILE A 34 -3.48 5.36 -12.30
C ILE A 34 -3.54 6.18 -13.58
N ASP A 35 -2.99 7.40 -13.51
CA ASP A 35 -2.82 8.26 -14.67
C ASP A 35 -1.49 7.89 -15.34
N GLN A 36 -1.56 7.31 -16.53
CA GLN A 36 -0.41 6.85 -17.30
C GLN A 36 0.24 7.96 -18.16
N GLY A 37 -0.24 9.19 -18.04
CA GLY A 37 0.28 10.35 -18.78
C GLY A 37 -0.54 10.74 -19.99
N GLU A 38 -0.02 11.73 -20.74
CA GLU A 38 -0.72 12.32 -21.87
C GLU A 38 -1.05 11.29 -22.96
N GLY A 39 -2.30 11.30 -23.42
CA GLY A 39 -2.80 10.46 -24.51
C GLY A 39 -3.22 9.04 -24.08
N MET A 40 -3.01 8.64 -22.85
CA MET A 40 -3.47 7.35 -22.33
C MET A 40 -4.70 7.50 -21.45
N LYS A 41 -5.61 6.52 -21.50
CA LYS A 41 -6.77 6.51 -20.61
C LYS A 41 -6.31 6.12 -19.20
N PRO A 42 -6.77 6.83 -18.15
CA PRO A 42 -6.48 6.43 -16.78
C PRO A 42 -7.00 5.02 -16.52
N TYR A 43 -6.16 4.21 -15.89
CA TYR A 43 -6.57 2.92 -15.40
C TYR A 43 -7.29 3.10 -14.06
N LYS A 44 -8.43 2.44 -13.88
CA LYS A 44 -9.25 2.54 -12.67
C LYS A 44 -9.61 1.15 -12.17
N GLY A 45 -9.25 0.88 -10.91
CA GLY A 45 -9.67 -0.32 -10.20
C GLY A 45 -10.47 0.03 -8.94
N ILE A 46 -11.44 -0.80 -8.60
CA ILE A 46 -12.31 -0.61 -7.45
C ILE A 46 -12.51 -1.97 -6.78
N THR A 47 -12.31 -2.00 -5.44
CA THR A 47 -12.63 -3.16 -4.59
C THR A 47 -13.48 -2.70 -3.40
N PRO A 48 -14.31 -3.56 -2.82
CA PRO A 48 -15.02 -3.22 -1.58
C PRO A 48 -14.03 -3.00 -0.43
N LEU A 49 -14.46 -2.24 0.58
CA LEU A 49 -13.73 -2.16 1.85
C LEU A 49 -13.92 -3.47 2.61
N SER A 50 -12.87 -4.27 2.67
CA SER A 50 -12.85 -5.59 3.33
C SER A 50 -11.49 -5.88 3.99
N GLY A 51 -11.37 -6.97 4.74
CA GLY A 51 -10.09 -7.41 5.32
C GLY A 51 -9.57 -6.57 6.49
N GLY A 52 -10.39 -5.69 7.06
CA GLY A 52 -10.08 -4.99 8.31
C GLY A 52 -9.04 -3.86 8.24
N SER A 53 -8.48 -3.56 7.05
CA SER A 53 -7.52 -2.46 6.86
C SER A 53 -7.47 -1.95 5.43
N LEU A 54 -6.97 -0.72 5.24
CA LEU A 54 -6.70 -0.19 3.90
C LEU A 54 -5.56 -0.95 3.19
N ALA A 55 -4.61 -1.49 3.95
CA ALA A 55 -3.57 -2.37 3.42
C ALA A 55 -4.18 -3.62 2.78
N SER A 56 -5.09 -4.30 3.49
CA SER A 56 -5.79 -5.47 2.98
C SER A 56 -6.65 -5.16 1.75
N CYS A 57 -7.30 -4.00 1.70
CA CYS A 57 -8.02 -3.55 0.50
C CYS A 57 -7.09 -3.37 -0.70
N ALA A 58 -5.91 -2.79 -0.49
CA ALA A 58 -4.91 -2.64 -1.54
C ALA A 58 -4.35 -4.00 -1.99
N GLU A 59 -4.06 -4.92 -1.06
CA GLU A 59 -3.62 -6.28 -1.36
C GLU A 59 -4.64 -7.03 -2.23
N ALA A 60 -5.93 -6.96 -1.87
CA ALA A 60 -7.03 -7.53 -2.65
C ALA A 60 -7.11 -6.90 -4.05
N TYR A 61 -6.93 -5.57 -4.16
CA TYR A 61 -6.88 -4.90 -5.45
C TYR A 61 -5.75 -5.45 -6.34
N PHE A 62 -4.53 -5.53 -5.81
CA PHE A 62 -3.39 -6.04 -6.58
C PHE A 62 -3.56 -7.50 -6.99
N ALA A 63 -4.13 -8.33 -6.12
CA ALA A 63 -4.41 -9.72 -6.45
C ALA A 63 -5.47 -9.86 -7.55
N GLN A 64 -6.59 -9.11 -7.45
CA GLN A 64 -7.70 -9.24 -8.40
C GLN A 64 -7.45 -8.55 -9.73
N SER A 65 -6.94 -7.32 -9.68
CA SER A 65 -6.86 -6.46 -10.87
C SER A 65 -5.53 -6.58 -11.59
N GLU A 66 -4.44 -6.73 -10.85
CA GLU A 66 -3.09 -6.80 -11.40
C GLU A 66 -2.54 -8.23 -11.45
N GLN A 67 -3.19 -9.17 -10.76
CA GLN A 67 -2.74 -10.55 -10.59
C GLN A 67 -1.30 -10.62 -10.03
N LEU A 68 -0.98 -9.70 -9.13
CA LEU A 68 0.33 -9.60 -8.48
C LEU A 68 0.19 -9.82 -6.97
N PRO A 69 0.71 -10.92 -6.42
CA PRO A 69 0.84 -11.11 -4.99
C PRO A 69 1.54 -9.92 -4.35
N THR A 70 0.84 -9.19 -3.51
CA THR A 70 1.36 -7.96 -2.90
C THR A 70 1.04 -7.96 -1.41
N ARG A 71 1.97 -7.50 -0.59
CA ARG A 71 1.80 -7.34 0.84
C ARG A 71 2.22 -5.95 1.27
N PHE A 72 1.42 -5.35 2.15
CA PHE A 72 1.70 -4.06 2.76
C PHE A 72 1.89 -4.20 4.27
N LYS A 73 2.89 -3.52 4.81
CA LYS A 73 3.02 -3.23 6.23
C LYS A 73 3.05 -1.72 6.38
N LEU A 74 2.04 -1.15 7.01
CA LEU A 74 1.87 0.30 7.17
C LEU A 74 1.82 0.65 8.65
N SER A 75 2.44 1.76 9.00
CA SER A 75 2.36 2.30 10.36
C SER A 75 2.31 3.83 10.33
N PHE A 76 1.67 4.41 11.33
CA PHE A 76 1.63 5.84 11.56
C PHE A 76 1.59 6.15 13.06
N GLY A 77 2.11 7.29 13.44
CA GLY A 77 2.13 7.67 14.83
C GLY A 77 2.70 9.07 15.04
N LYS A 78 2.68 9.52 16.29
CA LYS A 78 3.34 10.74 16.69
C LYS A 78 4.75 10.44 17.17
N SER A 79 5.70 11.24 16.73
CA SER A 79 7.09 11.22 17.18
C SER A 79 7.44 12.57 17.77
N THR A 80 8.16 12.56 18.90
CA THR A 80 8.72 13.78 19.49
C THR A 80 10.16 13.89 19.05
N GLU A 81 10.47 14.91 18.30
CA GLU A 81 11.83 15.18 17.83
C GLU A 81 12.64 15.99 18.87
N ALA A 82 13.91 16.28 18.55
CA ALA A 82 14.82 17.01 19.43
C ALA A 82 14.34 18.42 19.81
N ASP A 83 13.47 19.03 19.00
CA ASP A 83 12.82 20.33 19.25
C ASP A 83 11.66 20.23 20.25
N ARG A 84 11.36 19.04 20.78
CA ARG A 84 10.25 18.71 21.67
C ARG A 84 8.85 18.95 21.08
N ARG A 85 8.74 19.09 19.76
CA ARG A 85 7.45 19.16 19.08
C ARG A 85 7.01 17.77 18.65
N GLU A 86 5.71 17.55 18.72
CA GLU A 86 5.10 16.33 18.20
C GLU A 86 4.86 16.50 16.68
N HIS A 87 5.36 15.54 15.92
CA HIS A 87 5.14 15.46 14.49
C HIS A 87 4.46 14.14 14.14
N TRP A 88 3.49 14.19 13.25
CA TRP A 88 2.93 12.99 12.67
C TRP A 88 3.93 12.37 11.69
N ARG A 89 4.14 11.08 11.84
CA ARG A 89 4.98 10.29 10.95
C ARG A 89 4.19 9.09 10.44
N ALA A 90 4.47 8.70 9.22
CA ALA A 90 3.96 7.48 8.62
C ALA A 90 5.07 6.80 7.84
N GLY A 91 5.04 5.50 7.80
CA GLY A 91 5.97 4.69 7.04
C GLY A 91 5.30 3.40 6.58
N GLY A 92 5.91 2.76 5.61
CA GLY A 92 5.41 1.49 5.12
C GLY A 92 6.40 0.75 4.25
N ILE A 93 6.18 -0.54 4.15
CA ILE A 93 6.86 -1.44 3.21
C ILE A 93 5.79 -2.06 2.33
N MET A 94 6.05 -2.08 1.05
CA MET A 94 5.33 -2.88 0.07
C MET A 94 6.28 -3.95 -0.47
N VAL A 95 5.86 -5.20 -0.46
CA VAL A 95 6.54 -6.28 -1.15
C VAL A 95 5.60 -6.85 -2.20
N GLN A 96 6.13 -7.09 -3.39
CA GLN A 96 5.35 -7.58 -4.52
C GLN A 96 6.12 -8.70 -5.21
N HIS A 97 5.45 -9.81 -5.42
CA HIS A 97 5.99 -10.91 -6.22
C HIS A 97 5.84 -10.56 -7.70
N MET A 98 6.97 -10.60 -8.42
CA MET A 98 7.00 -10.35 -9.85
C MET A 98 7.22 -11.68 -10.58
N PRO A 99 6.19 -12.28 -11.17
CA PRO A 99 6.33 -13.57 -11.85
C PRO A 99 7.23 -13.45 -13.08
N LYS A 100 7.96 -14.50 -13.36
CA LYS A 100 8.83 -14.58 -14.55
C LYS A 100 8.06 -14.76 -15.85
N ALA A 101 6.81 -15.22 -15.77
CA ALA A 101 5.90 -15.42 -16.88
C ALA A 101 4.48 -15.05 -16.46
N SER A 102 3.59 -14.85 -17.43
CA SER A 102 2.16 -14.59 -17.11
C SER A 102 1.57 -15.75 -16.32
N ILE A 103 0.85 -15.42 -15.25
CA ILE A 103 0.14 -16.41 -14.44
C ILE A 103 -1.15 -16.77 -15.18
N GLU A 104 -1.34 -18.06 -15.49
CA GLU A 104 -2.65 -18.56 -15.92
C GLU A 104 -3.48 -18.84 -14.67
N VAL A 105 -4.40 -17.92 -14.38
CA VAL A 105 -5.36 -18.11 -13.27
C VAL A 105 -6.46 -19.04 -13.75
N SER A 106 -6.46 -20.26 -13.23
CA SER A 106 -7.51 -21.24 -13.50
C SER A 106 -8.53 -21.21 -12.36
N GLY A 107 -9.64 -20.53 -12.55
CA GLY A 107 -10.77 -20.58 -11.64
C GLY A 107 -11.58 -19.28 -11.57
N GLU A 108 -12.87 -19.40 -11.35
CA GLU A 108 -13.76 -18.28 -11.04
C GLU A 108 -13.83 -18.12 -9.50
N GLY A 109 -13.38 -16.96 -9.00
CA GLY A 109 -13.42 -16.61 -7.59
C GLY A 109 -12.11 -16.87 -6.85
N GLY A 110 -11.93 -16.18 -5.72
CA GLY A 110 -10.77 -16.25 -4.83
C GLY A 110 -11.08 -16.97 -3.51
N SER A 111 -10.04 -17.32 -2.76
CA SER A 111 -10.15 -17.96 -1.43
C SER A 111 -10.30 -16.96 -0.27
N GLY A 112 -10.27 -15.66 -0.55
CA GLY A 112 -10.41 -14.60 0.44
C GLY A 112 -11.86 -14.31 0.84
N GLU A 113 -12.05 -13.35 1.75
CA GLU A 113 -13.36 -12.84 2.14
C GLU A 113 -14.15 -12.35 0.93
N ASP A 114 -15.46 -12.62 0.92
CA ASP A 114 -16.38 -12.26 -0.16
C ASP A 114 -15.99 -12.84 -1.55
N GLY A 115 -15.19 -13.92 -1.57
CA GLY A 115 -14.71 -14.53 -2.81
C GLY A 115 -13.63 -13.71 -3.54
N LEU A 116 -12.98 -12.79 -2.85
CA LEU A 116 -11.88 -12.00 -3.38
C LEU A 116 -10.62 -12.84 -3.53
N MET A 117 -9.84 -12.58 -4.58
CA MET A 117 -8.53 -13.21 -4.76
C MET A 117 -7.54 -12.72 -3.72
N VAL A 118 -6.74 -13.64 -3.22
CA VAL A 118 -5.61 -13.35 -2.31
C VAL A 118 -4.31 -13.83 -2.95
N ALA A 119 -3.18 -13.39 -2.38
CA ALA A 119 -1.86 -13.71 -2.93
C ALA A 119 -1.61 -15.20 -3.12
N SER A 120 -2.11 -16.06 -2.21
CA SER A 120 -1.96 -17.52 -2.30
C SER A 120 -2.66 -18.14 -3.50
N ASP A 121 -3.70 -17.51 -4.04
CA ASP A 121 -4.41 -18.00 -5.23
C ASP A 121 -3.56 -17.85 -6.51
N LEU A 122 -2.54 -17.01 -6.47
CA LEU A 122 -1.69 -16.64 -7.60
C LEU A 122 -0.32 -17.34 -7.59
N LEU A 123 0.04 -17.98 -6.49
CA LEU A 123 1.36 -18.57 -6.30
C LEU A 123 1.35 -20.07 -6.53
N THR A 124 2.43 -20.59 -7.10
CA THR A 124 2.58 -22.04 -7.35
C THR A 124 3.98 -22.54 -6.97
N GLY A 125 4.06 -23.78 -6.48
CA GLY A 125 5.33 -24.43 -6.18
C GLY A 125 6.20 -23.66 -5.17
N ASN A 126 7.48 -23.49 -5.48
CA ASN A 126 8.45 -22.84 -4.59
C ASN A 126 8.12 -21.36 -4.34
N ASP A 127 7.43 -20.68 -5.24
CA ASP A 127 7.05 -19.28 -5.08
C ASP A 127 6.13 -19.10 -3.85
N HIS A 128 5.35 -20.14 -3.50
CA HIS A 128 4.50 -20.12 -2.32
C HIS A 128 5.34 -20.13 -1.02
N ASP A 129 6.39 -20.96 -0.95
CA ASP A 129 7.27 -21.03 0.21
C ASP A 129 8.09 -19.74 0.36
N ASP A 130 8.61 -19.19 -0.74
CA ASP A 130 9.33 -17.92 -0.75
C ASP A 130 8.42 -16.76 -0.30
N TRP A 131 7.17 -16.74 -0.76
CA TRP A 131 6.18 -15.75 -0.33
C TRP A 131 5.86 -15.85 1.16
N ASN A 132 5.69 -17.08 1.68
CA ASN A 132 5.46 -17.30 3.10
C ASN A 132 6.63 -16.78 3.94
N ARG A 133 7.86 -17.06 3.52
CA ARG A 133 9.06 -16.57 4.19
C ARG A 133 9.12 -15.03 4.21
N VAL A 134 8.84 -14.38 3.10
CA VAL A 134 8.78 -12.92 3.01
C VAL A 134 7.73 -12.35 3.97
N ASN A 135 6.54 -12.95 4.05
CA ASN A 135 5.49 -12.52 4.96
C ASN A 135 5.91 -12.65 6.43
N ILE A 136 6.55 -13.76 6.80
CA ILE A 136 7.08 -13.97 8.16
C ILE A 136 8.10 -12.87 8.50
N LEU A 137 9.00 -12.53 7.58
CA LEU A 137 9.98 -11.46 7.77
C LEU A 137 9.30 -10.09 7.94
N LEU A 138 8.30 -9.78 7.12
CA LEU A 138 7.52 -8.55 7.24
C LEU A 138 6.77 -8.44 8.56
N ASP A 139 6.26 -9.56 9.09
CA ASP A 139 5.55 -9.57 10.36
C ASP A 139 6.46 -9.25 11.55
N THR A 140 7.78 -9.40 11.41
CA THR A 140 8.78 -8.99 12.41
C THR A 140 9.03 -7.49 12.46
N VAL A 141 8.51 -6.72 11.49
CA VAL A 141 8.71 -5.26 11.47
C VAL A 141 7.84 -4.60 12.53
N GLU A 142 8.46 -3.82 13.39
CA GLU A 142 7.78 -3.05 14.42
C GLU A 142 7.38 -1.66 13.91
N ASP A 143 6.30 -1.10 14.45
CA ASP A 143 5.79 0.22 14.07
C ASP A 143 6.84 1.33 14.21
N ILE A 144 7.68 1.25 15.23
CA ILE A 144 8.75 2.23 15.46
C ILE A 144 9.82 2.20 14.37
N GLU A 145 10.04 1.05 13.73
CA GLU A 145 11.00 0.93 12.63
C GLU A 145 10.50 1.64 11.37
N LEU A 146 9.17 1.70 11.19
CA LEU A 146 8.54 2.39 10.06
C LEU A 146 8.34 3.89 10.32
N THR A 147 8.06 4.28 11.55
CA THR A 147 7.70 5.65 11.90
C THR A 147 8.79 6.41 12.65
N GLY A 148 9.75 5.71 13.22
CA GLY A 148 10.84 6.31 13.98
C GLY A 148 11.87 7.02 13.10
N PRO A 149 12.59 8.01 13.64
CA PRO A 149 13.67 8.68 12.91
C PRO A 149 14.99 7.89 12.91
N VAL A 150 15.05 6.76 13.63
CA VAL A 150 16.31 6.10 14.01
C VAL A 150 16.79 5.11 12.95
N LEU A 151 15.86 4.45 12.25
CA LEU A 151 16.19 3.42 11.28
C LEU A 151 15.92 3.91 9.85
N GLU A 152 16.99 3.99 9.06
CA GLU A 152 16.86 4.30 7.64
C GLU A 152 16.19 3.13 6.88
N PRO A 153 15.34 3.42 5.89
CA PRO A 153 14.65 2.39 5.10
C PRO A 153 15.60 1.35 4.48
N LYS A 154 16.78 1.76 4.02
CA LYS A 154 17.80 0.86 3.48
C LYS A 154 18.29 -0.14 4.53
N ASN A 155 18.52 0.30 5.76
CA ASN A 155 18.97 -0.58 6.84
C ASN A 155 17.89 -1.56 7.26
N LEU A 156 16.61 -1.14 7.21
CA LEU A 156 15.49 -2.03 7.44
C LEU A 156 15.42 -3.12 6.37
N LEU A 157 15.55 -2.77 5.10
CA LEU A 157 15.58 -3.76 4.00
C LEU A 157 16.72 -4.76 4.16
N ILE A 158 17.93 -4.29 4.53
CA ILE A 158 19.08 -5.17 4.77
C ILE A 158 18.79 -6.09 5.97
N ARG A 159 18.24 -5.56 7.06
CA ARG A 159 17.87 -6.39 8.23
C ARG A 159 16.91 -7.51 7.87
N LEU A 160 15.90 -7.22 7.06
CA LEU A 160 14.87 -8.18 6.69
C LEU A 160 15.35 -9.20 5.67
N PHE A 161 16.10 -8.76 4.66
CA PHE A 161 16.35 -9.52 3.44
C PHE A 161 17.84 -9.71 3.11
N HIS A 162 18.75 -9.63 4.11
CA HIS A 162 20.19 -9.74 3.86
C HIS A 162 20.60 -11.07 3.20
N GLU A 163 19.89 -12.17 3.51
CA GLU A 163 20.14 -13.47 2.92
C GLU A 163 19.76 -13.53 1.44
N GLU A 164 18.80 -12.67 1.02
CA GLU A 164 18.34 -12.56 -0.37
C GLU A 164 19.24 -11.67 -1.23
N GLY A 165 20.20 -10.98 -0.63
CA GLY A 165 21.07 -10.05 -1.34
C GLY A 165 20.32 -8.85 -1.96
N PRO A 166 19.57 -8.07 -1.17
CA PRO A 166 18.70 -7.02 -1.70
C PRO A 166 19.50 -5.95 -2.42
N ARG A 167 19.01 -5.54 -3.59
CA ARG A 167 19.54 -4.39 -4.33
C ARG A 167 18.80 -3.13 -3.91
N ALA A 168 19.51 -2.23 -3.23
CA ALA A 168 18.97 -0.92 -2.88
C ALA A 168 19.20 0.10 -4.00
N PHE A 169 18.20 0.91 -4.27
CA PHE A 169 18.27 2.05 -5.18
C PHE A 169 18.38 3.34 -4.38
N GLU A 170 18.81 4.42 -5.04
CA GLU A 170 18.84 5.74 -4.42
C GLU A 170 17.44 6.18 -4.03
N PRO A 171 17.25 6.71 -2.81
CA PRO A 171 15.95 7.14 -2.35
C PRO A 171 15.47 8.37 -3.15
N GLN A 172 14.18 8.39 -3.45
CA GLN A 172 13.52 9.55 -4.03
C GLN A 172 12.88 10.38 -2.91
N SER A 173 13.17 11.67 -2.89
CA SER A 173 12.50 12.58 -1.95
C SER A 173 11.04 12.76 -2.31
N VAL A 174 10.22 12.94 -1.27
CA VAL A 174 8.78 13.18 -1.38
C VAL A 174 8.44 14.50 -0.72
N GLU A 175 7.64 15.32 -1.39
CA GLU A 175 7.19 16.60 -0.86
C GLU A 175 5.67 16.73 -0.96
N PHE A 176 5.09 17.58 -0.11
CA PHE A 176 3.70 17.95 -0.24
C PHE A 176 3.48 18.75 -1.53
N GLY A 177 2.54 18.29 -2.35
CA GLY A 177 2.22 19.00 -3.58
C GLY A 177 1.00 18.43 -4.28
N CYS A 178 0.38 19.25 -5.10
CA CYS A 178 -0.71 18.85 -5.99
C CYS A 178 -0.28 19.03 -7.44
N THR A 179 -0.52 18.02 -8.26
CA THR A 179 -0.37 18.10 -9.73
C THR A 179 -1.60 18.73 -10.39
N CYS A 180 -2.57 19.22 -9.59
CA CYS A 180 -3.75 19.90 -10.10
C CYS A 180 -3.35 21.21 -10.79
N SER A 181 -3.76 21.39 -12.05
CA SER A 181 -3.75 22.68 -12.73
C SER A 181 -5.17 23.22 -12.89
N GLU A 182 -5.31 24.53 -12.98
CA GLU A 182 -6.61 25.15 -13.26
C GLU A 182 -7.22 24.62 -14.56
N GLU A 183 -6.38 24.34 -15.53
CA GLU A 183 -6.73 23.79 -16.83
C GLU A 183 -7.32 22.36 -16.73
N ARG A 184 -6.72 21.48 -15.90
CA ARG A 184 -7.26 20.14 -15.59
C ARG A 184 -8.62 20.21 -14.88
N VAL A 185 -8.78 21.15 -13.95
CA VAL A 185 -10.05 21.35 -13.27
C VAL A 185 -11.13 21.81 -14.24
N ARG A 186 -10.82 22.73 -15.15
CA ARG A 186 -11.76 23.20 -16.19
C ARG A 186 -12.16 22.06 -17.15
N GLN A 187 -11.23 21.21 -17.56
CA GLN A 187 -11.52 20.06 -18.42
C GLN A 187 -12.40 19.00 -17.74
N SER A 188 -12.36 18.91 -16.42
CA SER A 188 -13.19 17.97 -15.66
C SER A 188 -14.62 18.48 -15.45
N LEU A 189 -14.88 19.78 -15.66
CA LEU A 189 -16.17 20.43 -15.48
C LEU A 189 -16.88 20.76 -16.82
N SER A 190 -16.23 20.50 -17.93
CA SER A 190 -16.79 20.64 -19.29
C SER A 190 -17.29 19.30 -19.82
#